data_a14eeb70c40ab95682de685d5fbd2bf4
#
_entry.id   a14eeb70c40ab95682de685d5fbd2bf4
#
_cell.length_a   1.000
_cell.length_b   1.000
_cell.length_c   1.000
_cell.angle_alpha   90.00
_cell.angle_beta   90.00
_cell.angle_gamma   90.00
#
_symmetry.space_group_name_H-M   'P 1'
#
loop_
_entity.id
_entity.type
_entity.pdbx_description
1 polymer ?
#
loop_
_entity_poly.entity_id
_entity_poly.type
_entity_poly.pdbx_seq_one_letter_code
_entity_poly.pdbx_strand_id
1 'polypeptide(L)'
;MKSLPLAAAFSVILLACAPQGPVPTPSPETNDALGVVARRYVSLVLGVGQHDEGYVDAYYGPPEWQTAAAARRVPLDQLAAEAAALQALVAAVDVSGAEEMVRLRKEYLHKQLGAVGTRIAMLRGTRFTFDEESKALYDAVSPRMSESDRRAILDSLSAAVPGSAPLAERLEAFRRQFIIPPERVDAVFRAAIAEAKRRTAARMTLPPLEAFALEFVKDKPWSGYNWYKGNAQSLIQINTDLPIFIDRAIDVGAHEAYPGHHLYNALLEQRLVRDRGWVEFSVYPLFSPQSLIAEGSANYGVEVAFPFAERMEFEKRVLFPLAGL
;
A
#
# COMPACT_ATOMS: atom_id res chain seq x y z
N MET A 1 42.11 60.27 10.15
CA MET A 1 42.09 58.99 9.44
C MET A 1 40.63 58.53 9.35
N LYS A 2 40.06 58.62 8.13
CA LYS A 2 38.63 58.37 7.86
C LYS A 2 38.46 56.90 7.48
N SER A 3 37.67 56.14 8.19
CA SER A 3 37.27 54.75 7.85
C SER A 3 36.10 54.77 6.92
N LEU A 4 36.26 54.15 5.72
CA LEU A 4 35.18 53.84 4.78
C LEU A 4 34.48 52.56 5.21
N PRO A 5 33.16 52.44 5.06
CA PRO A 5 32.46 51.16 5.21
C PRO A 5 32.43 50.37 3.88
N LEU A 6 32.76 49.10 3.98
CA LEU A 6 32.68 48.12 2.90
C LEU A 6 31.21 47.71 2.68
N ALA A 7 30.62 48.09 1.55
CA ALA A 7 29.32 47.65 1.17
C ALA A 7 29.42 46.26 0.47
N ALA A 8 28.89 45.22 1.11
CA ALA A 8 28.76 43.89 0.49
C ALA A 8 27.52 43.87 -0.41
N ALA A 9 27.73 43.76 -1.72
CA ALA A 9 26.68 43.58 -2.70
C ALA A 9 26.27 42.09 -2.72
N PHE A 10 25.06 41.78 -2.24
CA PHE A 10 24.43 40.47 -2.42
C PHE A 10 23.85 40.39 -3.85
N SER A 11 24.50 39.63 -4.72
CA SER A 11 23.94 39.28 -6.03
C SER A 11 22.91 38.16 -5.83
N VAL A 12 21.63 38.49 -5.97
CA VAL A 12 20.55 37.52 -6.03
C VAL A 12 20.56 36.92 -7.44
N ILE A 13 21.02 35.69 -7.58
CA ILE A 13 20.88 34.90 -8.81
C ILE A 13 19.43 34.41 -8.88
N LEU A 14 18.61 35.11 -9.67
CA LEU A 14 17.31 34.62 -10.09
C LEU A 14 17.52 33.47 -11.08
N LEU A 15 17.42 32.21 -10.59
CA LEU A 15 17.23 31.07 -11.50
C LEU A 15 15.88 31.25 -12.21
N ALA A 16 15.92 31.71 -13.44
CA ALA A 16 14.75 31.68 -14.32
C ALA A 16 14.39 30.21 -14.57
N CYS A 17 13.26 29.74 -14.01
CA CYS A 17 12.62 28.52 -14.45
C CYS A 17 12.28 28.69 -15.95
N ALA A 18 12.98 27.97 -16.84
CA ALA A 18 12.58 27.88 -18.22
C ALA A 18 11.15 27.31 -18.29
N PRO A 19 10.26 27.86 -19.11
CA PRO A 19 8.94 27.29 -19.29
C PRO A 19 9.10 25.86 -19.81
N GLN A 20 8.59 24.89 -19.05
CA GLN A 20 8.50 23.51 -19.53
C GLN A 20 7.62 23.55 -20.76
N GLY A 21 8.14 23.06 -21.88
CA GLY A 21 7.38 22.92 -23.12
C GLY A 21 6.12 22.09 -22.89
N PRO A 22 5.12 22.17 -23.77
CA PRO A 22 3.89 21.42 -23.61
C PRO A 22 4.21 19.93 -23.45
N VAL A 23 3.69 19.32 -22.37
CA VAL A 23 3.82 17.88 -22.10
C VAL A 23 3.27 17.15 -23.33
N PRO A 24 4.04 16.25 -23.98
CA PRO A 24 3.55 15.52 -25.13
C PRO A 24 2.29 14.74 -24.75
N THR A 25 1.18 15.02 -25.41
CA THR A 25 -0.04 14.23 -25.26
C THR A 25 0.23 12.83 -25.86
N PRO A 26 -0.11 11.71 -25.17
CA PRO A 26 0.09 10.38 -25.74
C PRO A 26 -0.61 10.27 -27.10
N SER A 27 0.01 9.55 -28.04
CA SER A 27 -0.71 9.27 -29.28
C SER A 27 -1.97 8.47 -28.93
N PRO A 28 -3.13 8.79 -29.51
CA PRO A 28 -4.38 8.05 -29.26
C PRO A 28 -4.20 6.54 -29.44
N GLU A 29 -3.42 6.12 -30.42
CA GLU A 29 -3.13 4.70 -30.75
C GLU A 29 -2.40 3.94 -29.63
N THR A 30 -1.35 4.53 -29.03
CA THR A 30 -0.60 3.89 -27.93
C THR A 30 -1.45 3.70 -26.70
N ASN A 31 -2.25 4.70 -26.36
CA ASN A 31 -3.14 4.62 -25.19
C ASN A 31 -4.27 3.61 -25.42
N ASP A 32 -4.77 3.47 -26.64
CA ASP A 32 -5.76 2.46 -27.01
C ASP A 32 -5.18 1.05 -26.97
N ALA A 33 -3.97 0.81 -27.47
CA ALA A 33 -3.29 -0.49 -27.39
C ALA A 33 -3.10 -0.95 -25.93
N LEU A 34 -2.61 -0.09 -25.04
CA LEU A 34 -2.52 -0.40 -23.63
C LEU A 34 -3.90 -0.58 -22.98
N GLY A 35 -4.92 0.16 -23.43
CA GLY A 35 -6.31 0.00 -22.99
C GLY A 35 -6.89 -1.37 -23.34
N VAL A 36 -6.56 -1.94 -24.50
CA VAL A 36 -6.94 -3.31 -24.88
C VAL A 36 -6.29 -4.32 -23.95
N VAL A 37 -4.98 -4.20 -23.71
CA VAL A 37 -4.27 -5.09 -22.76
C VAL A 37 -4.85 -4.97 -21.35
N ALA A 38 -5.13 -3.76 -20.89
CA ALA A 38 -5.66 -3.48 -19.56
C ALA A 38 -7.02 -4.16 -19.31
N ARG A 39 -7.95 -4.06 -20.24
CA ARG A 39 -9.26 -4.74 -20.12
C ARG A 39 -9.11 -6.27 -20.05
N ARG A 40 -8.24 -6.83 -20.87
CA ARG A 40 -7.98 -8.29 -20.87
C ARG A 40 -7.24 -8.71 -19.58
N TYR A 41 -6.31 -7.88 -19.08
CA TYR A 41 -5.65 -8.10 -17.79
C TYR A 41 -6.65 -8.16 -16.64
N VAL A 42 -7.61 -7.24 -16.56
CA VAL A 42 -8.66 -7.28 -15.52
C VAL A 42 -9.46 -8.58 -15.61
N SER A 43 -9.87 -8.97 -16.82
CA SER A 43 -10.60 -10.23 -17.03
C SER A 43 -9.77 -11.45 -16.64
N LEU A 44 -8.46 -11.44 -16.91
CA LEU A 44 -7.52 -12.49 -16.53
C LEU A 44 -7.41 -12.60 -15.01
N VAL A 45 -7.20 -11.48 -14.30
CA VAL A 45 -7.12 -11.44 -12.83
C VAL A 45 -8.39 -11.96 -12.18
N LEU A 46 -9.57 -11.52 -12.65
CA LEU A 46 -10.86 -12.02 -12.18
C LEU A 46 -11.05 -13.52 -12.46
N GLY A 47 -10.51 -14.00 -13.59
CA GLY A 47 -10.49 -15.44 -13.94
C GLY A 47 -9.63 -16.25 -12.98
N VAL A 48 -8.44 -15.78 -12.62
CA VAL A 48 -7.57 -16.42 -11.62
C VAL A 48 -8.24 -16.45 -10.25
N GLY A 49 -8.95 -15.39 -9.86
CA GLY A 49 -9.75 -15.34 -8.64
C GLY A 49 -10.82 -16.42 -8.51
N GLN A 50 -11.24 -17.07 -9.63
CA GLN A 50 -12.16 -18.22 -9.58
C GLN A 50 -11.46 -19.54 -9.17
N HIS A 51 -10.13 -19.55 -9.13
CA HIS A 51 -9.30 -20.69 -8.69
C HIS A 51 -8.58 -20.41 -7.36
N ASP A 52 -8.62 -19.18 -6.90
CA ASP A 52 -7.93 -18.72 -5.67
C ASP A 52 -8.76 -17.61 -5.02
N GLU A 53 -9.59 -18.00 -4.05
CA GLU A 53 -10.57 -17.12 -3.40
C GLU A 53 -9.95 -15.86 -2.77
N GLY A 54 -8.72 -15.97 -2.25
CA GLY A 54 -7.98 -14.85 -1.66
C GLY A 54 -7.18 -14.00 -2.64
N TYR A 55 -7.25 -14.26 -3.95
CA TYR A 55 -6.36 -13.60 -4.92
C TYR A 55 -6.77 -12.16 -5.25
N VAL A 56 -8.07 -11.88 -5.37
CA VAL A 56 -8.59 -10.55 -5.68
C VAL A 56 -9.05 -9.87 -4.41
N ASP A 57 -8.23 -8.94 -3.92
CA ASP A 57 -8.49 -8.20 -2.69
C ASP A 57 -9.60 -7.16 -2.84
N ALA A 58 -9.54 -6.39 -3.93
CA ALA A 58 -10.56 -5.39 -4.25
C ALA A 58 -10.87 -5.39 -5.76
N TYR A 59 -12.14 -5.18 -6.06
CA TYR A 59 -12.61 -4.94 -7.41
C TYR A 59 -13.74 -3.90 -7.42
N TYR A 60 -13.53 -2.82 -8.14
CA TYR A 60 -14.50 -1.73 -8.28
C TYR A 60 -14.67 -1.28 -9.76
N GLY A 61 -14.33 -2.20 -10.69
CA GLY A 61 -14.61 -2.07 -12.11
C GLY A 61 -16.05 -2.46 -12.48
N PRO A 62 -16.36 -2.60 -13.79
CA PRO A 62 -17.69 -2.98 -14.25
C PRO A 62 -18.15 -4.31 -13.65
N PRO A 63 -19.29 -4.38 -12.93
CA PRO A 63 -19.71 -5.60 -12.22
C PRO A 63 -20.01 -6.77 -13.14
N GLU A 64 -20.38 -6.51 -14.41
CA GLU A 64 -20.60 -7.54 -15.41
C GLU A 64 -19.33 -8.34 -15.75
N TRP A 65 -18.13 -7.78 -15.56
CA TRP A 65 -16.87 -8.50 -15.78
C TRP A 65 -16.62 -9.56 -14.71
N GLN A 66 -16.92 -9.23 -13.46
CA GLN A 66 -16.85 -10.19 -12.36
C GLN A 66 -17.88 -11.32 -12.54
N THR A 67 -19.11 -10.97 -12.91
CA THR A 67 -20.16 -11.95 -13.22
C THR A 67 -19.76 -12.86 -14.38
N ALA A 68 -19.17 -12.32 -15.44
CA ALA A 68 -18.71 -13.11 -16.59
C ALA A 68 -17.54 -14.05 -16.22
N ALA A 69 -16.62 -13.62 -15.38
CA ALA A 69 -15.52 -14.46 -14.88
C ALA A 69 -16.06 -15.64 -14.07
N ALA A 70 -16.99 -15.39 -13.14
CA ALA A 70 -17.62 -16.42 -12.32
C ALA A 70 -18.40 -17.44 -13.16
N ALA A 71 -19.13 -16.98 -14.18
CA ALA A 71 -19.93 -17.85 -15.06
C ALA A 71 -19.07 -18.77 -15.94
N ARG A 72 -17.87 -18.32 -16.36
CA ARG A 72 -17.02 -19.07 -17.30
C ARG A 72 -16.08 -20.06 -16.64
N ARG A 73 -15.55 -19.75 -15.48
CA ARG A 73 -14.50 -20.50 -14.75
C ARG A 73 -13.43 -21.09 -15.69
N VAL A 74 -12.75 -20.20 -16.42
CA VAL A 74 -11.76 -20.56 -17.44
C VAL A 74 -10.66 -21.44 -16.84
N PRO A 75 -10.27 -22.58 -17.48
CA PRO A 75 -9.20 -23.46 -16.97
C PRO A 75 -7.86 -22.75 -16.84
N LEU A 76 -7.05 -23.13 -15.83
CA LEU A 76 -5.73 -22.54 -15.56
C LEU A 76 -4.78 -22.57 -16.78
N ASP A 77 -4.84 -23.61 -17.63
CA ASP A 77 -4.02 -23.68 -18.84
C ASP A 77 -4.37 -22.58 -19.86
N GLN A 78 -5.66 -22.27 -20.00
CA GLN A 78 -6.11 -21.17 -20.87
C GLN A 78 -5.75 -19.81 -20.28
N LEU A 79 -5.86 -19.64 -18.94
CA LEU A 79 -5.44 -18.42 -18.26
C LEU A 79 -3.92 -18.23 -18.38
N ALA A 80 -3.12 -19.29 -18.31
CA ALA A 80 -1.67 -19.24 -18.53
C ALA A 80 -1.33 -18.81 -19.96
N ALA A 81 -2.01 -19.36 -20.96
CA ALA A 81 -1.83 -18.97 -22.37
C ALA A 81 -2.21 -17.50 -22.59
N GLU A 82 -3.30 -17.03 -21.97
CA GLU A 82 -3.74 -15.64 -22.03
C GLU A 82 -2.73 -14.71 -21.38
N ALA A 83 -2.19 -15.06 -20.20
CA ALA A 83 -1.15 -14.29 -19.52
C ALA A 83 0.09 -14.13 -20.41
N ALA A 84 0.57 -15.21 -21.04
CA ALA A 84 1.70 -15.18 -21.95
C ALA A 84 1.43 -14.32 -23.20
N ALA A 85 0.23 -14.43 -23.78
CA ALA A 85 -0.16 -13.61 -24.94
C ALA A 85 -0.21 -12.12 -24.59
N LEU A 86 -0.77 -11.76 -23.44
CA LEU A 86 -0.80 -10.37 -22.95
C LEU A 86 0.58 -9.84 -22.64
N GLN A 87 1.47 -10.66 -22.09
CA GLN A 87 2.87 -10.31 -21.83
C GLN A 87 3.58 -9.93 -23.14
N ALA A 88 3.38 -10.71 -24.20
CA ALA A 88 3.93 -10.41 -25.53
C ALA A 88 3.31 -9.14 -26.13
N LEU A 89 2.00 -8.96 -26.01
CA LEU A 89 1.31 -7.76 -26.50
C LEU A 89 1.80 -6.50 -25.83
N VAL A 90 1.87 -6.46 -24.48
CA VAL A 90 2.34 -5.27 -23.76
C VAL A 90 3.80 -4.96 -24.07
N ALA A 91 4.65 -5.99 -24.24
CA ALA A 91 6.05 -5.79 -24.63
C ALA A 91 6.18 -5.10 -26.00
N ALA A 92 5.32 -5.45 -26.95
CA ALA A 92 5.32 -4.93 -28.31
C ALA A 92 4.78 -3.47 -28.45
N VAL A 93 4.08 -2.93 -27.43
CA VAL A 93 3.56 -1.56 -27.49
C VAL A 93 4.73 -0.57 -27.52
N ASP A 94 4.83 0.24 -28.56
CA ASP A 94 5.82 1.33 -28.62
C ASP A 94 5.37 2.53 -27.77
N VAL A 95 6.21 2.93 -26.84
CA VAL A 95 6.00 4.09 -25.95
C VAL A 95 7.14 5.11 -26.06
N SER A 96 7.97 5.03 -27.11
CA SER A 96 9.18 5.86 -27.28
C SER A 96 8.90 7.36 -27.30
N GLY A 97 7.74 7.79 -27.80
CA GLY A 97 7.31 9.21 -27.82
C GLY A 97 6.25 9.55 -26.75
N ALA A 98 5.92 8.63 -25.86
CA ALA A 98 4.83 8.84 -24.90
C ALA A 98 5.28 9.63 -23.66
N GLU A 99 4.32 10.27 -22.99
CA GLU A 99 4.54 10.88 -21.68
C GLU A 99 5.01 9.82 -20.65
N GLU A 100 5.67 10.29 -19.57
CA GLU A 100 6.23 9.42 -18.54
C GLU A 100 5.18 8.48 -17.94
N MET A 101 4.00 8.99 -17.62
CA MET A 101 2.92 8.19 -17.02
C MET A 101 2.46 7.03 -17.93
N VAL A 102 2.48 7.21 -19.26
CA VAL A 102 2.15 6.12 -20.21
C VAL A 102 3.25 5.07 -20.24
N ARG A 103 4.53 5.50 -20.18
CA ARG A 103 5.66 4.56 -20.04
C ARG A 103 5.58 3.76 -18.75
N LEU A 104 5.30 4.41 -17.62
CA LEU A 104 5.08 3.75 -16.32
C LEU A 104 3.88 2.80 -16.35
N ARG A 105 2.78 3.17 -17.02
CA ARG A 105 1.62 2.32 -17.24
C ARG A 105 1.96 1.03 -17.98
N LYS A 106 2.77 1.12 -19.04
CA LYS A 106 3.26 -0.06 -19.77
C LYS A 106 4.09 -0.95 -18.86
N GLU A 107 5.02 -0.37 -18.12
CA GLU A 107 5.86 -1.12 -17.17
C GLU A 107 5.03 -1.80 -16.08
N TYR A 108 4.07 -1.08 -15.50
CA TYR A 108 3.12 -1.62 -14.54
C TYR A 108 2.40 -2.85 -15.10
N LEU A 109 1.74 -2.74 -16.26
CA LEU A 109 1.03 -3.86 -16.88
C LEU A 109 1.95 -5.04 -17.16
N HIS A 110 3.18 -4.77 -17.62
CA HIS A 110 4.16 -5.83 -17.88
C HIS A 110 4.52 -6.60 -16.61
N LYS A 111 4.81 -5.91 -15.51
CA LYS A 111 5.16 -6.52 -14.23
C LYS A 111 3.97 -7.26 -13.61
N GLN A 112 2.79 -6.67 -13.65
CA GLN A 112 1.56 -7.30 -13.16
C GLN A 112 1.23 -8.60 -13.91
N LEU A 113 1.35 -8.61 -15.24
CA LEU A 113 1.15 -9.81 -16.05
C LEU A 113 2.17 -10.92 -15.72
N GLY A 114 3.43 -10.55 -15.43
CA GLY A 114 4.44 -11.49 -14.94
C GLY A 114 4.03 -12.15 -13.63
N ALA A 115 3.57 -11.36 -12.66
CA ALA A 115 3.08 -11.86 -11.37
C ALA A 115 1.85 -12.76 -11.51
N VAL A 116 0.89 -12.39 -12.38
CA VAL A 116 -0.28 -13.24 -12.69
C VAL A 116 0.17 -14.59 -13.26
N GLY A 117 1.09 -14.59 -14.24
CA GLY A 117 1.64 -15.83 -14.80
C GLY A 117 2.31 -16.71 -13.75
N THR A 118 3.07 -16.11 -12.83
CA THR A 118 3.70 -16.81 -11.71
C THR A 118 2.65 -17.41 -10.77
N ARG A 119 1.62 -16.65 -10.40
CA ARG A 119 0.53 -17.18 -9.55
C ARG A 119 -0.19 -18.35 -10.19
N ILE A 120 -0.49 -18.27 -11.48
CA ILE A 120 -1.07 -19.39 -12.23
C ILE A 120 -0.15 -20.61 -12.19
N ALA A 121 1.16 -20.44 -12.38
CA ALA A 121 2.13 -21.55 -12.30
C ALA A 121 2.12 -22.20 -10.91
N MET A 122 2.03 -21.41 -9.84
CA MET A 122 1.91 -21.92 -8.46
C MET A 122 0.61 -22.71 -8.27
N LEU A 123 -0.52 -22.22 -8.76
CA LEU A 123 -1.81 -22.92 -8.71
C LEU A 123 -1.79 -24.23 -9.49
N ARG A 124 -0.93 -24.34 -10.50
CA ARG A 124 -0.67 -25.57 -11.26
C ARG A 124 0.37 -26.50 -10.60
N GLY A 125 0.88 -26.12 -9.42
CA GLY A 125 1.79 -26.95 -8.62
C GLY A 125 3.28 -26.62 -8.76
N THR A 126 3.66 -25.58 -9.51
CA THR A 126 5.06 -25.09 -9.53
C THR A 126 5.44 -24.57 -8.14
N ARG A 127 6.63 -24.97 -7.67
CA ARG A 127 7.18 -24.52 -6.38
C ARG A 127 8.39 -23.63 -6.64
N PHE A 128 8.50 -22.57 -5.85
CA PHE A 128 9.59 -21.62 -5.85
C PHE A 128 10.26 -21.63 -4.48
N THR A 129 11.55 -21.27 -4.41
CA THR A 129 12.16 -20.84 -3.16
C THR A 129 11.56 -19.48 -2.74
N PHE A 130 11.74 -19.09 -1.48
CA PHE A 130 11.23 -17.80 -0.98
C PHE A 130 11.70 -16.61 -1.83
N ASP A 131 13.01 -16.56 -2.14
CA ASP A 131 13.59 -15.46 -2.91
C ASP A 131 13.08 -15.44 -4.37
N GLU A 132 12.93 -16.63 -5.00
CA GLU A 132 12.37 -16.77 -6.35
C GLU A 132 10.90 -16.35 -6.40
N GLU A 133 10.09 -16.80 -5.44
CA GLU A 133 8.69 -16.41 -5.32
C GLU A 133 8.54 -14.91 -5.11
N SER A 134 9.29 -14.35 -4.16
CA SER A 134 9.29 -12.92 -3.86
C SER A 134 9.67 -12.09 -5.09
N LYS A 135 10.73 -12.49 -5.81
CA LYS A 135 11.14 -11.80 -7.04
C LYS A 135 10.08 -11.90 -8.14
N ALA A 136 9.48 -13.07 -8.32
CA ALA A 136 8.55 -13.32 -9.41
C ALA A 136 7.17 -12.67 -9.18
N LEU A 137 6.68 -12.62 -7.93
CA LEU A 137 5.38 -12.03 -7.59
C LEU A 137 5.48 -10.53 -7.33
N TYR A 138 6.51 -10.07 -6.63
CA TYR A 138 6.60 -8.70 -6.11
C TYR A 138 7.68 -7.84 -6.75
N ASP A 139 8.49 -8.42 -7.67
CA ASP A 139 9.66 -7.80 -8.28
C ASP A 139 10.71 -7.32 -7.27
N ALA A 140 10.74 -7.93 -6.10
CA ALA A 140 11.65 -7.59 -5.01
C ALA A 140 12.17 -8.83 -4.31
N VAL A 141 13.35 -8.71 -3.71
CA VAL A 141 13.93 -9.70 -2.78
C VAL A 141 14.35 -8.95 -1.53
N SER A 142 13.95 -9.48 -0.37
CA SER A 142 14.29 -8.86 0.90
C SER A 142 15.79 -8.94 1.17
N PRO A 143 16.45 -7.84 1.58
CA PRO A 143 17.84 -7.90 2.02
C PRO A 143 17.98 -8.80 3.26
N ARG A 144 19.04 -9.60 3.32
CA ARG A 144 19.31 -10.44 4.47
C ARG A 144 20.01 -9.63 5.56
N MET A 145 19.43 -9.62 6.74
CA MET A 145 20.05 -9.05 7.92
C MET A 145 21.27 -9.89 8.34
N SER A 146 22.40 -9.24 8.62
CA SER A 146 23.59 -9.94 9.12
C SER A 146 23.38 -10.43 10.56
N GLU A 147 24.18 -11.44 10.97
CA GLU A 147 24.15 -11.92 12.35
C GLU A 147 24.57 -10.85 13.36
N SER A 148 25.53 -10.00 12.99
CA SER A 148 25.95 -8.86 13.81
C SER A 148 24.84 -7.87 14.04
N ASP A 149 24.05 -7.54 13.00
CA ASP A 149 22.93 -6.58 13.11
C ASP A 149 21.82 -7.16 14.00
N ARG A 150 21.47 -8.44 13.82
CA ARG A 150 20.52 -9.14 14.70
C ARG A 150 20.95 -9.09 16.14
N ARG A 151 22.23 -9.36 16.42
CA ARG A 151 22.79 -9.33 17.78
C ARG A 151 22.74 -7.94 18.37
N ALA A 152 23.11 -6.92 17.61
CA ALA A 152 23.03 -5.52 18.05
C ALA A 152 21.60 -5.10 18.44
N ILE A 153 20.58 -5.53 17.68
CA ILE A 153 19.18 -5.30 18.02
C ILE A 153 18.81 -5.99 19.33
N LEU A 154 19.16 -7.28 19.50
CA LEU A 154 18.86 -8.04 20.71
C LEU A 154 19.55 -7.44 21.96
N ASP A 155 20.80 -7.01 21.83
CA ASP A 155 21.55 -6.34 22.89
C ASP A 155 20.90 -5.01 23.29
N SER A 156 20.47 -4.21 22.30
CA SER A 156 19.73 -2.96 22.52
C SER A 156 18.41 -3.18 23.24
N LEU A 157 17.63 -4.19 22.82
CA LEU A 157 16.38 -4.56 23.49
C LEU A 157 16.63 -5.07 24.91
N SER A 158 17.68 -5.88 25.11
CA SER A 158 18.03 -6.39 26.44
C SER A 158 18.45 -5.27 27.41
N ALA A 159 19.12 -4.23 26.90
CA ALA A 159 19.47 -3.04 27.70
C ALA A 159 18.21 -2.20 28.05
N ALA A 160 17.25 -2.11 27.13
CA ALA A 160 16.02 -1.34 27.34
C ALA A 160 15.07 -1.98 28.38
N VAL A 161 15.08 -3.31 28.50
CA VAL A 161 14.28 -4.06 29.48
C VAL A 161 15.18 -4.93 30.35
N PRO A 162 15.89 -4.35 31.33
CA PRO A 162 16.86 -5.07 32.18
C PRO A 162 16.20 -6.15 33.03
N GLY A 163 16.95 -7.18 33.40
CA GLY A 163 16.49 -8.28 34.26
C GLY A 163 17.24 -9.59 33.97
N SER A 164 17.01 -10.62 34.79
CA SER A 164 17.65 -11.93 34.70
C SER A 164 16.84 -12.98 33.92
N ALA A 165 15.54 -12.73 33.68
CA ALA A 165 14.71 -13.63 32.90
C ALA A 165 15.05 -13.57 31.39
N PRO A 166 14.67 -14.57 30.58
CA PRO A 166 14.81 -14.53 29.13
C PRO A 166 14.26 -13.25 28.53
N LEU A 167 14.92 -12.69 27.48
CA LEU A 167 14.55 -11.41 26.88
C LEU A 167 13.09 -11.36 26.43
N ALA A 168 12.58 -12.45 25.85
CA ALA A 168 11.20 -12.55 25.38
C ALA A 168 10.20 -12.37 26.53
N GLU A 169 10.44 -12.98 27.68
CA GLU A 169 9.58 -12.87 28.87
C GLU A 169 9.60 -11.45 29.45
N ARG A 170 10.77 -10.80 29.48
CA ARG A 170 10.91 -9.41 29.96
C ARG A 170 10.18 -8.43 29.04
N LEU A 171 10.32 -8.59 27.71
CA LEU A 171 9.61 -7.79 26.73
C LEU A 171 8.10 -7.98 26.83
N GLU A 172 7.63 -9.21 26.97
CA GLU A 172 6.22 -9.50 27.12
C GLU A 172 5.65 -8.89 28.42
N ALA A 173 6.35 -9.04 29.53
CA ALA A 173 5.96 -8.43 30.81
C ALA A 173 5.91 -6.90 30.73
N PHE A 174 6.87 -6.28 30.01
CA PHE A 174 6.87 -4.85 29.76
C PHE A 174 5.68 -4.42 28.90
N ARG A 175 5.44 -5.10 27.78
CA ARG A 175 4.36 -4.75 26.84
C ARG A 175 2.97 -4.90 27.44
N ARG A 176 2.74 -5.88 28.31
CA ARG A 176 1.43 -6.10 28.95
C ARG A 176 0.88 -4.90 29.69
N GLN A 177 1.76 -3.98 30.16
CA GLN A 177 1.36 -2.75 30.84
C GLN A 177 0.66 -1.77 29.88
N PHE A 178 0.76 -1.98 28.56
CA PHE A 178 0.25 -1.09 27.53
C PHE A 178 -0.91 -1.71 26.72
N ILE A 179 -1.56 -2.75 27.27
CA ILE A 179 -2.77 -3.34 26.68
C ILE A 179 -3.94 -2.39 26.89
N ILE A 180 -4.62 -2.04 25.80
CA ILE A 180 -5.83 -1.22 25.84
C ILE A 180 -6.97 -2.08 26.43
N PRO A 181 -7.66 -1.63 27.49
CA PRO A 181 -8.87 -2.29 27.95
C PRO A 181 -9.91 -2.44 26.83
N PRO A 182 -10.55 -3.61 26.66
CA PRO A 182 -11.45 -3.87 25.52
C PRO A 182 -12.52 -2.80 25.30
N GLU A 183 -13.08 -2.25 26.38
CA GLU A 183 -14.11 -1.20 26.34
C GLU A 183 -13.56 0.18 25.89
N ARG A 184 -12.24 0.34 25.81
CA ARG A 184 -11.56 1.55 25.38
C ARG A 184 -11.03 1.49 23.96
N VAL A 185 -10.96 0.30 23.34
CA VAL A 185 -10.35 0.10 22.02
C VAL A 185 -10.99 1.01 20.96
N ASP A 186 -12.30 1.09 20.89
CA ASP A 186 -13.00 1.94 19.90
C ASP A 186 -12.60 3.41 20.04
N ALA A 187 -12.62 3.95 21.24
CA ALA A 187 -12.29 5.36 21.48
C ALA A 187 -10.83 5.67 21.11
N VAL A 188 -9.89 4.77 21.46
CA VAL A 188 -8.46 4.92 21.18
C VAL A 188 -8.20 4.86 19.66
N PHE A 189 -8.75 3.87 18.94
CA PHE A 189 -8.60 3.77 17.50
C PHE A 189 -9.18 4.98 16.75
N ARG A 190 -10.38 5.42 17.13
CA ARG A 190 -11.00 6.60 16.50
C ARG A 190 -10.16 7.86 16.72
N ALA A 191 -9.59 8.05 17.89
CA ALA A 191 -8.70 9.18 18.17
C ALA A 191 -7.40 9.10 17.32
N ALA A 192 -6.79 7.92 17.22
CA ALA A 192 -5.60 7.70 16.40
C ALA A 192 -5.88 7.97 14.91
N ILE A 193 -6.96 7.42 14.36
CA ILE A 193 -7.34 7.61 12.96
C ILE A 193 -7.73 9.06 12.66
N ALA A 194 -8.45 9.73 13.58
CA ALA A 194 -8.82 11.13 13.41
C ALA A 194 -7.58 12.04 13.33
N GLU A 195 -6.59 11.81 14.20
CA GLU A 195 -5.33 12.56 14.16
C GLU A 195 -4.51 12.22 12.90
N ALA A 196 -4.45 10.93 12.49
CA ALA A 196 -3.84 10.52 11.24
C ALA A 196 -4.44 11.25 10.03
N LYS A 197 -5.78 11.30 9.95
CA LYS A 197 -6.52 12.04 8.92
C LYS A 197 -6.16 13.52 8.93
N ARG A 198 -6.18 14.16 10.10
CA ARG A 198 -5.85 15.59 10.26
C ARG A 198 -4.44 15.91 9.76
N ARG A 199 -3.45 15.07 10.12
CA ARG A 199 -2.05 15.23 9.70
C ARG A 199 -1.87 15.01 8.21
N THR A 200 -2.56 14.03 7.66
CA THR A 200 -2.55 13.74 6.23
C THR A 200 -3.19 14.88 5.43
N ALA A 201 -4.35 15.37 5.85
CA ALA A 201 -5.05 16.49 5.21
C ALA A 201 -4.27 17.81 5.23
N ALA A 202 -3.36 17.99 6.19
CA ALA A 202 -2.46 19.15 6.23
C ALA A 202 -1.36 19.10 5.15
N ARG A 203 -1.14 17.93 4.52
CA ARG A 203 -0.07 17.71 3.52
C ARG A 203 -0.58 17.44 2.12
N MET A 204 -1.80 16.93 1.99
CA MET A 204 -2.40 16.61 0.70
C MET A 204 -3.92 16.80 0.72
N THR A 205 -4.48 17.10 -0.44
CA THR A 205 -5.93 17.16 -0.62
C THR A 205 -6.51 15.75 -0.65
N LEU A 206 -7.43 15.47 0.27
CA LEU A 206 -8.15 14.21 0.29
C LEU A 206 -9.19 14.16 -0.84
N PRO A 207 -9.49 12.97 -1.40
CA PRO A 207 -10.56 12.81 -2.37
C PRO A 207 -11.90 13.32 -1.82
N PRO A 208 -12.75 13.94 -2.64
CA PRO A 208 -14.06 14.39 -2.17
C PRO A 208 -14.92 13.18 -1.77
N LEU A 209 -15.70 13.34 -0.70
CA LEU A 209 -16.64 12.34 -0.18
C LEU A 209 -15.99 11.03 0.29
N GLU A 210 -14.65 11.01 0.48
CA GLU A 210 -14.00 9.85 1.06
C GLU A 210 -14.49 9.57 2.47
N ALA A 211 -14.79 8.30 2.76
CA ALA A 211 -15.27 7.88 4.07
C ALA A 211 -14.99 6.39 4.30
N PHE A 212 -15.00 5.99 5.55
CA PHE A 212 -14.94 4.58 5.93
C PHE A 212 -15.85 4.27 7.13
N ALA A 213 -16.28 3.02 7.23
CA ALA A 213 -16.83 2.44 8.45
C ALA A 213 -15.71 1.72 9.21
N LEU A 214 -15.74 1.79 10.55
CA LEU A 214 -14.81 1.05 11.42
C LEU A 214 -15.59 0.03 12.22
N GLU A 215 -15.18 -1.24 12.14
CA GLU A 215 -15.77 -2.37 12.86
C GLU A 215 -14.71 -3.12 13.66
N PHE A 216 -15.11 -3.69 14.79
CA PHE A 216 -14.29 -4.60 15.60
C PHE A 216 -14.85 -6.01 15.44
N VAL A 217 -13.96 -6.93 15.03
CA VAL A 217 -14.33 -8.30 14.65
C VAL A 217 -13.52 -9.33 15.42
N LYS A 218 -13.93 -10.60 15.31
CA LYS A 218 -13.23 -11.77 15.85
C LYS A 218 -13.14 -12.87 14.80
N ASP A 219 -12.38 -13.92 15.11
CA ASP A 219 -12.21 -15.11 14.27
C ASP A 219 -11.67 -14.76 12.86
N LYS A 220 -10.65 -13.89 12.84
CA LYS A 220 -9.96 -13.49 11.61
C LYS A 220 -8.47 -13.83 11.66
N PRO A 221 -7.85 -14.21 10.52
CA PRO A 221 -6.42 -14.54 10.46
C PRO A 221 -5.50 -13.29 10.40
N TRP A 222 -6.06 -12.08 10.44
CA TRP A 222 -5.35 -10.80 10.34
C TRP A 222 -5.67 -9.90 11.55
N SER A 223 -4.84 -8.87 11.79
CA SER A 223 -5.01 -7.90 12.89
C SER A 223 -5.85 -6.68 12.52
N GLY A 224 -5.74 -6.23 11.27
CA GLY A 224 -6.54 -5.18 10.65
C GLY A 224 -6.75 -5.50 9.18
N TYR A 225 -7.77 -4.95 8.56
CA TYR A 225 -8.05 -5.12 7.14
C TYR A 225 -8.88 -3.97 6.60
N ASN A 226 -8.52 -3.50 5.41
CA ASN A 226 -9.29 -2.49 4.68
C ASN A 226 -9.99 -3.13 3.46
N TRP A 227 -11.30 -3.22 3.54
CA TRP A 227 -12.15 -3.60 2.41
C TRP A 227 -12.50 -2.36 1.60
N TYR A 228 -11.73 -2.05 0.56
CA TYR A 228 -12.05 -0.96 -0.33
C TYR A 228 -13.25 -1.31 -1.23
N LYS A 229 -14.28 -0.45 -1.19
CA LYS A 229 -15.58 -0.70 -1.86
C LYS A 229 -15.77 0.09 -3.16
N GLY A 230 -14.75 0.88 -3.56
CA GLY A 230 -14.90 1.87 -4.62
C GLY A 230 -15.62 3.14 -4.13
N ASN A 231 -15.67 4.16 -4.98
CA ASN A 231 -16.28 5.46 -4.68
C ASN A 231 -15.67 6.16 -3.46
N ALA A 232 -14.37 5.98 -3.24
CA ALA A 232 -13.64 6.46 -2.08
C ALA A 232 -14.26 6.00 -0.73
N GLN A 233 -14.84 4.78 -0.70
CA GLN A 233 -15.44 4.20 0.50
C GLN A 233 -14.70 2.92 0.93
N SER A 234 -14.50 2.75 2.23
CA SER A 234 -13.90 1.54 2.82
C SER A 234 -14.71 1.01 4.01
N LEU A 235 -14.56 -0.28 4.26
CA LEU A 235 -14.86 -0.89 5.54
C LEU A 235 -13.53 -1.31 6.18
N ILE A 236 -13.16 -0.73 7.30
CA ILE A 236 -11.97 -1.07 8.06
C ILE A 236 -12.39 -1.96 9.23
N GLN A 237 -11.76 -3.12 9.33
CA GLN A 237 -12.02 -4.07 10.39
C GLN A 237 -10.77 -4.29 11.24
N ILE A 238 -10.92 -4.24 12.56
CA ILE A 238 -9.87 -4.51 13.55
C ILE A 238 -10.20 -5.79 14.28
N ASN A 239 -9.31 -6.75 14.24
CA ASN A 239 -9.49 -8.03 14.95
C ASN A 239 -9.12 -7.88 16.43
N THR A 240 -10.03 -8.31 17.31
CA THR A 240 -9.91 -8.22 18.77
C THR A 240 -9.74 -9.58 19.46
N ASP A 241 -9.32 -10.62 18.73
CA ASP A 241 -9.05 -11.94 19.30
C ASP A 241 -7.88 -11.92 20.30
N LEU A 242 -6.88 -11.11 20.00
CA LEU A 242 -5.71 -10.91 20.84
C LEU A 242 -5.74 -9.53 21.52
N PRO A 243 -5.10 -9.40 22.70
CA PRO A 243 -4.95 -8.11 23.35
C PRO A 243 -4.27 -7.09 22.41
N ILE A 244 -4.85 -5.90 22.33
CA ILE A 244 -4.33 -4.81 21.50
C ILE A 244 -3.49 -3.88 22.36
N PHE A 245 -2.24 -3.70 21.97
CA PHE A 245 -1.33 -2.75 22.61
C PHE A 245 -1.55 -1.33 22.08
N ILE A 246 -1.25 -0.32 22.90
CA ILE A 246 -1.55 1.09 22.60
C ILE A 246 -0.86 1.59 21.32
N ASP A 247 0.37 1.14 21.05
CA ASP A 247 1.13 1.44 19.84
C ASP A 247 0.42 0.96 18.57
N ARG A 248 -0.35 -0.15 18.65
CA ARG A 248 -1.08 -0.71 17.53
C ARG A 248 -2.23 0.19 17.05
N ALA A 249 -2.75 1.06 17.90
CA ALA A 249 -3.83 1.97 17.51
C ALA A 249 -3.38 2.96 16.42
N ILE A 250 -2.14 3.47 16.49
CA ILE A 250 -1.55 4.29 15.43
C ILE A 250 -1.12 3.40 14.26
N ASP A 251 -0.35 2.33 14.53
CA ASP A 251 0.20 1.48 13.48
C ASP A 251 -0.91 0.91 12.57
N VAL A 252 -1.88 0.22 13.15
CA VAL A 252 -2.97 -0.38 12.37
C VAL A 252 -3.96 0.68 11.89
N GLY A 253 -4.34 1.63 12.76
CA GLY A 253 -5.30 2.66 12.42
C GLY A 253 -4.86 3.56 11.26
N ALA A 254 -3.58 3.99 11.24
CA ALA A 254 -3.06 4.79 10.14
C ALA A 254 -2.75 3.94 8.90
N HIS A 255 -2.26 2.71 9.07
CA HIS A 255 -2.01 1.76 7.99
C HIS A 255 -3.30 1.44 7.20
N GLU A 256 -4.40 1.18 7.90
CA GLU A 256 -5.67 0.86 7.23
C GLU A 256 -6.40 2.11 6.70
N ALA A 257 -6.23 3.28 7.37
CA ALA A 257 -6.96 4.49 7.02
C ALA A 257 -6.09 5.56 6.34
N TYR A 258 -5.38 6.43 7.12
CA TYR A 258 -4.67 7.61 6.63
C TYR A 258 -3.22 7.68 7.15
N PRO A 259 -2.24 7.81 6.24
CA PRO A 259 -2.36 7.87 4.78
C PRO A 259 -2.32 6.49 4.11
N GLY A 260 -2.73 5.43 4.81
CA GLY A 260 -2.63 4.03 4.41
C GLY A 260 -3.63 3.59 3.32
N HIS A 261 -4.08 2.33 3.41
CA HIS A 261 -4.82 1.64 2.36
C HIS A 261 -6.08 2.36 1.88
N HIS A 262 -6.87 2.94 2.80
CA HIS A 262 -8.08 3.69 2.41
C HIS A 262 -7.74 4.84 1.45
N LEU A 263 -6.81 5.70 1.85
CA LEU A 263 -6.43 6.86 1.04
C LEU A 263 -5.70 6.46 -0.24
N TYR A 264 -4.80 5.45 -0.17
CA TYR A 264 -4.10 4.91 -1.32
C TYR A 264 -5.08 4.45 -2.41
N ASN A 265 -6.05 3.61 -2.06
CA ASN A 265 -7.04 3.11 -3.00
C ASN A 265 -7.97 4.22 -3.53
N ALA A 266 -8.40 5.16 -2.68
CA ALA A 266 -9.22 6.29 -3.09
C ALA A 266 -8.52 7.20 -4.10
N LEU A 267 -7.20 7.44 -3.92
CA LEU A 267 -6.38 8.21 -4.85
C LEU A 267 -6.13 7.45 -6.15
N LEU A 268 -5.85 6.14 -6.11
CA LEU A 268 -5.74 5.31 -7.31
C LEU A 268 -7.02 5.33 -8.13
N GLU A 269 -8.16 5.12 -7.50
CA GLU A 269 -9.46 5.17 -8.19
C GLU A 269 -9.66 6.54 -8.83
N GLN A 270 -9.50 7.62 -8.07
CA GLN A 270 -9.75 8.95 -8.59
C GLN A 270 -8.80 9.30 -9.74
N ARG A 271 -7.49 9.13 -9.53
CA ARG A 271 -6.46 9.66 -10.45
C ARG A 271 -6.21 8.77 -11.66
N LEU A 272 -6.31 7.46 -11.49
CA LEU A 272 -5.96 6.53 -12.57
C LEU A 272 -7.20 5.94 -13.23
N VAL A 273 -8.21 5.53 -12.45
CA VAL A 273 -9.42 4.93 -13.03
C VAL A 273 -10.36 6.01 -13.57
N ARG A 274 -10.72 7.03 -12.75
CA ARG A 274 -11.71 8.03 -13.15
C ARG A 274 -11.15 9.10 -14.07
N ASP A 275 -10.02 9.72 -13.68
CA ASP A 275 -9.46 10.84 -14.43
C ASP A 275 -8.79 10.38 -15.73
N ARG A 276 -8.17 9.18 -15.78
CA ARG A 276 -7.40 8.66 -16.92
C ARG A 276 -8.07 7.50 -17.67
N GLY A 277 -9.11 6.88 -17.11
CA GLY A 277 -9.76 5.71 -17.71
C GLY A 277 -8.91 4.44 -17.68
N TRP A 278 -7.92 4.35 -16.80
CA TRP A 278 -7.01 3.21 -16.70
C TRP A 278 -7.62 2.11 -15.84
N VAL A 279 -8.40 1.28 -16.50
CA VAL A 279 -9.25 0.26 -15.87
C VAL A 279 -8.47 -0.83 -15.12
N GLU A 280 -7.22 -1.07 -15.46
CA GLU A 280 -6.35 -2.04 -14.77
C GLU A 280 -6.18 -1.75 -13.28
N PHE A 281 -6.32 -0.49 -12.86
CA PHE A 281 -6.27 -0.11 -11.45
C PHE A 281 -7.60 -0.30 -10.71
N SER A 282 -8.64 -0.80 -11.38
CA SER A 282 -9.91 -1.14 -10.73
C SER A 282 -9.92 -2.54 -10.11
N VAL A 283 -8.86 -3.33 -10.29
CA VAL A 283 -8.67 -4.64 -9.69
C VAL A 283 -7.37 -4.67 -8.90
N TYR A 284 -7.42 -5.24 -7.70
CA TYR A 284 -6.26 -5.36 -6.84
C TYR A 284 -5.94 -6.84 -6.56
N PRO A 285 -4.95 -7.44 -7.25
CA PRO A 285 -4.48 -8.78 -6.93
C PRO A 285 -3.47 -8.73 -5.77
N LEU A 286 -3.66 -9.57 -4.74
CA LEU A 286 -2.80 -9.63 -3.54
C LEU A 286 -1.36 -10.04 -3.85
N PHE A 287 -1.17 -11.01 -4.75
CA PHE A 287 0.16 -11.52 -5.09
C PHE A 287 0.73 -10.78 -6.30
N SER A 288 1.14 -9.52 -6.09
CA SER A 288 1.56 -8.64 -7.19
C SER A 288 2.50 -7.53 -6.70
N PRO A 289 3.28 -6.89 -7.61
CA PRO A 289 4.08 -5.71 -7.27
C PRO A 289 3.25 -4.55 -6.69
N GLN A 290 1.99 -4.42 -7.11
CA GLN A 290 1.08 -3.42 -6.54
C GLN A 290 0.85 -3.65 -5.04
N SER A 291 0.71 -4.90 -4.61
CA SER A 291 0.52 -5.22 -3.20
C SER A 291 1.74 -4.81 -2.36
N LEU A 292 2.96 -5.11 -2.83
CA LEU A 292 4.17 -4.67 -2.14
C LEU A 292 4.23 -3.14 -1.99
N ILE A 293 3.85 -2.39 -3.03
CA ILE A 293 3.81 -0.93 -2.99
C ILE A 293 2.72 -0.44 -2.03
N ALA A 294 1.55 -1.04 -2.05
CA ALA A 294 0.45 -0.68 -1.15
C ALA A 294 0.85 -0.88 0.32
N GLU A 295 1.40 -2.06 0.65
CA GLU A 295 1.87 -2.38 2.00
C GLU A 295 3.03 -1.45 2.45
N GLY A 296 4.03 -1.29 1.58
CA GLY A 296 5.18 -0.44 1.87
C GLY A 296 4.80 1.02 2.06
N SER A 297 3.90 1.55 1.22
CA SER A 297 3.41 2.92 1.32
C SER A 297 2.52 3.13 2.56
N ALA A 298 1.69 2.15 2.93
CA ALA A 298 0.88 2.20 4.15
C ALA A 298 1.77 2.23 5.40
N ASN A 299 2.78 1.35 5.48
CA ASN A 299 3.73 1.34 6.59
C ASN A 299 4.54 2.65 6.68
N TYR A 300 5.12 3.11 5.57
CA TYR A 300 5.86 4.36 5.55
C TYR A 300 4.96 5.57 5.83
N GLY A 301 3.72 5.51 5.41
CA GLY A 301 2.70 6.51 5.68
C GLY A 301 2.47 6.75 7.17
N VAL A 302 2.56 5.71 8.00
CA VAL A 302 2.48 5.84 9.47
C VAL A 302 3.60 6.75 9.97
N GLU A 303 4.85 6.54 9.51
CA GLU A 303 5.99 7.35 9.91
C GLU A 303 5.89 8.80 9.42
N VAL A 304 5.34 9.00 8.21
CA VAL A 304 5.10 10.34 7.65
C VAL A 304 4.03 11.10 8.44
N ALA A 305 2.95 10.41 8.83
CA ALA A 305 1.89 11.03 9.63
C ALA A 305 2.32 11.25 11.08
N PHE A 306 3.09 10.33 11.64
CA PHE A 306 3.53 10.34 13.03
C PHE A 306 5.07 10.17 13.13
N PRO A 307 5.87 11.23 12.87
CA PRO A 307 7.29 11.19 13.19
C PRO A 307 7.51 10.83 14.65
N PHE A 308 8.55 10.05 14.94
CA PHE A 308 8.76 9.39 16.25
C PHE A 308 8.49 10.27 17.49
N ALA A 309 9.07 11.47 17.53
CA ALA A 309 8.90 12.38 18.68
C ALA A 309 7.45 12.86 18.83
N GLU A 310 6.79 13.20 17.71
CA GLU A 310 5.41 13.66 17.70
C GLU A 310 4.42 12.52 18.00
N ARG A 311 4.75 11.29 17.57
CA ARG A 311 4.01 10.09 17.90
C ARG A 311 4.00 9.86 19.42
N MET A 312 5.17 9.85 20.02
CA MET A 312 5.33 9.68 21.48
C MET A 312 4.57 10.73 22.28
N GLU A 313 4.58 11.98 21.84
CA GLU A 313 3.85 13.07 22.47
C GLU A 313 2.33 12.88 22.36
N PHE A 314 1.84 12.49 21.18
CA PHE A 314 0.42 12.22 20.95
C PHE A 314 -0.07 11.01 21.76
N GLU A 315 0.69 9.91 21.78
CA GLU A 315 0.38 8.73 22.58
C GLU A 315 0.25 9.10 24.06
N LYS A 316 1.23 9.81 24.63
CA LYS A 316 1.22 10.20 26.04
C LYS A 316 0.10 11.16 26.41
N ARG A 317 -0.20 12.13 25.54
CA ARG A 317 -1.18 13.17 25.86
C ARG A 317 -2.60 12.78 25.54
N VAL A 318 -2.83 11.90 24.58
CA VAL A 318 -4.17 11.59 24.08
C VAL A 318 -4.50 10.11 24.28
N LEU A 319 -3.67 9.20 23.74
CA LEU A 319 -4.06 7.80 23.69
C LEU A 319 -3.95 7.12 25.06
N PHE A 320 -2.89 7.37 25.84
CA PHE A 320 -2.76 6.80 27.18
C PHE A 320 -3.91 7.21 28.11
N PRO A 321 -4.26 8.51 28.24
CA PRO A 321 -5.43 8.90 29.04
C PRO A 321 -6.75 8.28 28.55
N LEU A 322 -6.96 8.18 27.23
CA LEU A 322 -8.14 7.52 26.68
C LEU A 322 -8.21 6.03 27.01
N ALA A 323 -7.07 5.37 27.01
CA ALA A 323 -6.96 3.97 27.40
C ALA A 323 -7.04 3.75 28.91
N GLY A 324 -6.82 4.78 29.72
CA GLY A 324 -6.74 4.65 31.17
C GLY A 324 -5.39 4.09 31.64
N LEU A 325 -4.33 4.33 30.88
CA LEU A 325 -2.94 3.91 31.12
C LEU A 325 -2.11 5.03 31.76
#